data_5978eee117638d5b809e1ff15a395868
#
_entry.id   5978eee117638d5b809e1ff15a395868
#
_cell.length_a   1.000
_cell.length_b   1.000
_cell.length_c   1.000
_cell.angle_alpha   90.00
_cell.angle_beta   90.00
_cell.angle_gamma   90.00
#
_symmetry.space_group_name_H-M   'P 1'
#
loop_
_entity.id
_entity.type
_entity.pdbx_description
1 polymer ?
#
loop_
_entity_poly.entity_id
_entity_poly.type
_entity_poly.pdbx_seq_one_letter_code
_entity_poly.pdbx_strand_id
1 'polypeptide(L)'
;MSLVTSYAFLILAVVLGVTSNSFAKSAEGFTLLFPSIITGITIVACMYALSMVMKNIPMGITYASFAGLTIIATVVVGIIRFNQVPNLYSIIGLTLIIVGVLMVNLLGNN
;
A
#
# COMPACT_ATOMS: atom_id res chain seq x y z
N MET A 1 -2.30 -19.71 -10.28
CA MET A 1 -2.84 -19.06 -9.06
C MET A 1 -4.27 -18.63 -9.34
N SER A 2 -5.16 -18.80 -8.39
CA SER A 2 -6.53 -18.32 -8.55
C SER A 2 -6.60 -16.82 -8.29
N LEU A 3 -7.70 -16.21 -8.72
CA LEU A 3 -7.93 -14.78 -8.43
C LEU A 3 -7.99 -14.52 -6.93
N VAL A 4 -8.58 -15.43 -6.17
CA VAL A 4 -8.63 -15.31 -4.70
C VAL A 4 -7.23 -15.29 -4.10
N THR A 5 -6.34 -16.16 -4.57
CA THR A 5 -4.95 -16.20 -4.12
C THR A 5 -4.24 -14.90 -4.48
N SER A 6 -4.49 -14.36 -5.67
CA SER A 6 -3.89 -13.10 -6.11
C SER A 6 -4.29 -11.94 -5.18
N TYR A 7 -5.56 -11.83 -4.85
CA TYR A 7 -6.02 -10.78 -3.94
C TYR A 7 -5.55 -11.00 -2.51
N ALA A 8 -5.36 -12.27 -2.09
CA ALA A 8 -4.76 -12.56 -0.79
C ALA A 8 -3.33 -12.05 -0.71
N PHE A 9 -2.53 -12.26 -1.76
CA PHE A 9 -1.18 -11.71 -1.85
C PHE A 9 -1.19 -10.18 -1.91
N LEU A 10 -2.20 -9.59 -2.56
CA LEU A 10 -2.34 -8.14 -2.60
C LEU A 10 -2.56 -7.57 -1.20
N ILE A 11 -3.43 -8.19 -0.41
CA ILE A 11 -3.67 -7.78 0.97
C ILE A 11 -2.40 -7.90 1.81
N LEU A 12 -1.68 -9.01 1.64
CA LEU A 12 -0.39 -9.19 2.31
C LEU A 12 0.59 -8.09 1.92
N ALA A 13 0.66 -7.74 0.64
CA ALA A 13 1.51 -6.67 0.17
C ALA A 13 1.13 -5.32 0.79
N VAL A 14 -0.17 -5.05 0.91
CA VAL A 14 -0.66 -3.82 1.54
C VAL A 14 -0.23 -3.75 3.00
N VAL A 15 -0.39 -4.85 3.75
CA VAL A 15 0.03 -4.90 5.15
C VAL A 15 1.53 -4.64 5.27
N LEU A 16 2.33 -5.30 4.44
CA LEU A 16 3.78 -5.10 4.43
C LEU A 16 4.16 -3.68 4.03
N GLY A 17 3.46 -3.11 3.04
CA GLY A 17 3.69 -1.75 2.59
C GLY A 17 3.39 -0.71 3.67
N VAL A 18 2.28 -0.87 4.39
CA VAL A 18 1.91 0.02 5.50
C VAL A 18 2.93 -0.10 6.63
N THR A 19 3.36 -1.32 6.95
CA THR A 19 4.40 -1.56 7.95
C THR A 19 5.70 -0.85 7.55
N SER A 20 6.11 -1.03 6.29
CA SER A 20 7.30 -0.39 5.76
C SER A 20 7.21 1.13 5.85
N ASN A 21 6.07 1.71 5.45
CA ASN A 21 5.86 3.16 5.51
C ASN A 21 5.93 3.68 6.94
N SER A 22 5.34 2.96 7.89
CA SER A 22 5.34 3.35 9.30
C SER A 22 6.75 3.35 9.88
N PHE A 23 7.52 2.31 9.61
CA PHE A 23 8.91 2.23 10.10
C PHE A 23 9.82 3.18 9.35
N ALA A 24 9.55 3.45 8.06
CA ALA A 24 10.30 4.46 7.31
C ALA A 24 10.17 5.83 7.97
N LYS A 25 8.97 6.18 8.42
CA LYS A 25 8.77 7.44 9.15
C LYS A 25 9.51 7.42 10.48
N SER A 26 9.45 6.31 11.21
CA SER A 26 10.14 6.16 12.49
C SER A 26 11.66 6.12 12.35
N ALA A 27 12.18 5.82 11.16
CA ALA A 27 13.62 5.73 10.94
C ALA A 27 14.32 7.09 10.87
N GLU A 28 13.58 8.18 10.81
CA GLU A 28 14.12 9.54 10.79
C GLU A 28 15.21 9.70 9.73
N GLY A 29 14.86 9.43 8.47
CA GLY A 29 15.80 9.52 7.35
C GLY A 29 16.83 8.41 7.34
N PHE A 30 16.46 7.23 7.88
CA PHE A 30 17.34 6.05 8.00
C PHE A 30 18.54 6.29 8.88
N THR A 31 18.37 7.16 9.88
CA THR A 31 19.43 7.40 10.89
C THR A 31 19.31 6.43 12.07
N LEU A 32 18.12 5.86 12.30
CA LEU A 32 17.89 4.89 13.36
C LEU A 32 17.97 3.48 12.80
N LEU A 33 18.84 2.65 13.38
CA LEU A 33 19.17 1.34 12.82
C LEU A 33 18.00 0.38 12.80
N PHE A 34 17.29 0.22 13.94
CA PHE A 34 16.22 -0.78 14.04
C PHE A 34 15.06 -0.51 13.07
N PRO A 35 14.45 0.70 13.06
CA PRO A 35 13.40 0.98 12.08
C PRO A 35 13.86 0.89 10.63
N SER A 36 15.11 1.25 10.35
CA SER A 36 15.67 1.18 8.99
C SER A 36 15.75 -0.26 8.50
N ILE A 37 16.19 -1.18 9.36
CA ILE A 37 16.29 -2.61 9.02
C ILE A 37 14.90 -3.18 8.75
N ILE A 38 13.93 -2.87 9.61
CA ILE A 38 12.56 -3.36 9.43
C ILE A 38 11.96 -2.82 8.14
N THR A 39 12.18 -1.54 7.83
CA THR A 39 11.74 -0.96 6.57
C THR A 39 12.30 -1.72 5.38
N GLY A 40 13.59 -2.00 5.38
CA GLY A 40 14.23 -2.73 4.28
C GLY A 40 13.68 -4.14 4.12
N ILE A 41 13.51 -4.87 5.20
CA ILE A 41 12.99 -6.24 5.16
C ILE A 41 11.55 -6.24 4.66
N THR A 42 10.71 -5.36 5.20
CA THR A 42 9.29 -5.34 4.84
C THR A 42 9.06 -4.89 3.41
N ILE A 43 9.87 -3.94 2.90
CA ILE A 43 9.69 -3.49 1.51
C ILE A 43 10.10 -4.58 0.52
N VAL A 44 11.14 -5.35 0.81
CA VAL A 44 11.52 -6.47 -0.04
C VAL A 44 10.43 -7.54 -0.05
N ALA A 45 9.90 -7.90 1.12
CA ALA A 45 8.79 -8.85 1.22
C ALA A 45 7.54 -8.35 0.50
N CYS A 46 7.25 -7.04 0.60
CA CYS A 46 6.15 -6.40 -0.08
C CYS A 46 6.27 -6.56 -1.60
N MET A 47 7.44 -6.27 -2.15
CA MET A 47 7.67 -6.42 -3.59
C MET A 47 7.55 -7.86 -4.04
N TYR A 48 7.98 -8.81 -3.22
CA TYR A 48 7.77 -10.22 -3.53
C TYR A 48 6.28 -10.55 -3.65
N ALA A 49 5.49 -10.12 -2.66
CA ALA A 49 4.05 -10.36 -2.68
C ALA A 49 3.40 -9.73 -3.91
N LEU A 50 3.79 -8.49 -4.25
CA LEU A 50 3.28 -7.82 -5.45
C LEU A 50 3.65 -8.58 -6.73
N SER A 51 4.86 -9.11 -6.80
CA SER A 51 5.28 -9.87 -7.99
C SER A 51 4.43 -11.12 -8.18
N MET A 52 3.99 -11.74 -7.09
CA MET A 52 3.08 -12.89 -7.16
C MET A 52 1.71 -12.48 -7.68
N VAL A 53 1.21 -11.32 -7.27
CA VAL A 53 -0.06 -10.78 -7.77
C VAL A 53 0.02 -10.52 -9.27
N MET A 54 1.15 -9.98 -9.73
CA MET A 54 1.35 -9.59 -11.13
C MET A 54 1.38 -10.79 -12.08
N LYS A 55 1.48 -12.01 -11.57
CA LYS A 55 1.38 -13.21 -12.41
C LYS A 55 0.00 -13.39 -13.01
N ASN A 56 -1.05 -12.91 -12.34
CA ASN A 56 -2.43 -13.12 -12.77
C ASN A 56 -3.19 -11.83 -13.03
N ILE A 57 -2.71 -10.71 -12.49
CA ILE A 57 -3.37 -9.42 -12.63
C ILE A 57 -2.40 -8.48 -13.34
N PRO A 58 -2.85 -7.70 -14.33
CA PRO A 58 -1.95 -6.77 -15.04
C PRO A 58 -1.20 -5.86 -14.08
N MET A 59 0.05 -5.56 -14.41
CA MET A 59 0.94 -4.79 -13.54
C MET A 59 0.35 -3.44 -13.14
N GLY A 60 -0.26 -2.74 -14.11
CA GLY A 60 -0.86 -1.43 -13.82
C GLY A 60 -2.00 -1.51 -12.82
N ILE A 61 -2.89 -2.50 -12.98
CA ILE A 61 -4.01 -2.70 -12.08
C ILE A 61 -3.52 -3.15 -10.70
N THR A 62 -2.54 -4.05 -10.66
CA THR A 62 -1.94 -4.51 -9.41
C THR A 62 -1.38 -3.33 -8.62
N TYR A 63 -0.58 -2.50 -9.27
CA TYR A 63 0.07 -1.40 -8.57
C TYR A 63 -0.90 -0.30 -8.19
N ALA A 64 -1.89 0.00 -9.05
CA ALA A 64 -2.92 0.99 -8.73
C ALA A 64 -3.72 0.55 -7.49
N SER A 65 -4.10 -0.72 -7.44
CA SER A 65 -4.84 -1.27 -6.29
C SER A 65 -3.98 -1.24 -5.03
N PHE A 66 -2.74 -1.68 -5.13
CA PHE A 66 -1.80 -1.66 -4.01
C PHE A 66 -1.61 -0.23 -3.50
N ALA A 67 -1.32 0.70 -4.42
CA ALA A 67 -1.06 2.09 -4.04
C ALA A 67 -2.28 2.73 -3.38
N GLY A 68 -3.48 2.52 -3.95
CA GLY A 68 -4.70 3.08 -3.39
C GLY A 68 -4.98 2.56 -1.99
N LEU A 69 -4.94 1.25 -1.80
CA LEU A 69 -5.19 0.63 -0.51
C LEU A 69 -4.12 1.01 0.51
N THR A 70 -2.86 1.05 0.09
CA THR A 70 -1.74 1.39 0.96
C THR A 70 -1.82 2.86 1.39
N ILE A 71 -2.18 3.76 0.48
CA ILE A 71 -2.34 5.18 0.81
C ILE A 71 -3.41 5.36 1.88
N ILE A 72 -4.57 4.73 1.71
CA ILE A 72 -5.67 4.84 2.67
C ILE A 72 -5.24 4.30 4.03
N ALA A 73 -4.65 3.10 4.05
CA ALA A 73 -4.22 2.47 5.29
C ALA A 73 -3.12 3.29 5.97
N THR A 74 -2.19 3.85 5.19
CA THR A 74 -1.11 4.68 5.72
C THR A 74 -1.65 5.98 6.32
N VAL A 75 -2.66 6.59 5.69
CA VAL A 75 -3.29 7.79 6.24
C VAL A 75 -3.96 7.48 7.58
N VAL A 76 -4.65 6.33 7.68
CA VAL A 76 -5.27 5.91 8.93
C VAL A 76 -4.21 5.72 10.03
N VAL A 77 -3.11 5.06 9.70
CA VAL A 77 -1.99 4.89 10.65
C VAL A 77 -1.41 6.24 11.06
N GLY A 78 -1.26 7.15 10.09
CA GLY A 78 -0.76 8.50 10.37
C GLY A 78 -1.65 9.25 11.36
N ILE A 79 -2.97 9.13 11.22
CA ILE A 79 -3.92 9.75 12.14
C ILE A 79 -3.80 9.15 13.53
N ILE A 80 -3.75 7.82 13.63
CA ILE A 80 -3.78 7.12 14.91
C ILE A 80 -2.45 7.22 15.64
N ARG A 81 -1.33 6.96 14.96
CA ARG A 81 -0.01 6.87 15.60
C ARG A 81 0.77 8.18 15.64
N PHE A 82 0.60 9.01 14.63
CA PHE A 82 1.43 10.19 14.45
C PHE A 82 0.64 11.50 14.53
N ASN A 83 -0.65 11.44 14.83
CA ASN A 83 -1.54 12.58 14.94
C ASN A 83 -1.56 13.47 13.70
N GLN A 84 -1.44 12.85 12.52
CA GLN A 84 -1.42 13.55 11.24
C GLN A 84 -2.84 13.58 10.66
N VAL A 85 -3.57 14.65 10.90
CA VAL A 85 -4.95 14.77 10.44
C VAL A 85 -4.98 15.40 9.05
N PRO A 86 -5.59 14.73 8.04
CA PRO A 86 -5.67 15.30 6.70
C PRO A 86 -6.66 16.47 6.66
N ASN A 87 -6.37 17.46 5.80
CA ASN A 87 -7.29 18.56 5.58
C ASN A 87 -8.36 18.17 4.56
N LEU A 88 -9.29 19.10 4.28
CA LEU A 88 -10.39 18.82 3.36
C LEU A 88 -9.90 18.45 1.95
N TYR A 89 -8.88 19.14 1.44
CA TYR A 89 -8.34 18.84 0.11
C TYR A 89 -7.74 17.44 0.05
N SER A 90 -7.07 17.01 1.11
CA SER A 90 -6.52 15.67 1.20
C SER A 90 -7.62 14.62 1.20
N ILE A 91 -8.70 14.87 1.92
CA ILE A 91 -9.85 13.95 1.97
C ILE A 91 -10.48 13.82 0.57
N ILE A 92 -10.66 14.93 -0.13
CA ILE A 92 -11.19 14.91 -1.51
C ILE A 92 -10.27 14.10 -2.43
N GLY A 93 -8.96 14.35 -2.38
CA GLY A 93 -8.00 13.64 -3.19
C GLY A 93 -7.98 12.14 -2.90
N LEU A 94 -8.01 11.77 -1.61
CA LEU A 94 -8.06 10.36 -1.21
C LEU A 94 -9.33 9.68 -1.71
N THR A 95 -10.47 10.37 -1.66
CA THR A 95 -11.72 9.85 -2.20
C THR A 95 -11.62 9.59 -3.69
N LEU A 96 -10.99 10.49 -4.45
CA LEU A 96 -10.77 10.30 -5.88
C LEU A 96 -9.87 9.08 -6.16
N ILE A 97 -8.86 8.86 -5.35
CA ILE A 97 -8.01 7.68 -5.47
C ILE A 97 -8.81 6.40 -5.27
N ILE A 98 -9.65 6.36 -4.23
CA ILE A 98 -10.51 5.21 -3.95
C ILE A 98 -11.43 4.92 -5.14
N VAL A 99 -12.09 5.95 -5.67
CA VAL A 99 -12.98 5.80 -6.81
C VAL A 99 -12.21 5.27 -8.02
N GLY A 100 -11.01 5.80 -8.29
CA GLY A 100 -10.17 5.34 -9.39
C GLY A 100 -9.78 3.88 -9.26
N VAL A 101 -9.40 3.45 -8.05
CA VAL A 101 -9.03 2.05 -7.78
C VAL A 101 -10.22 1.13 -8.01
N LEU A 102 -11.40 1.52 -7.54
CA LEU A 102 -12.62 0.73 -7.75
C LEU A 102 -12.95 0.61 -9.22
N MET A 103 -12.84 1.70 -9.98
CA MET A 103 -13.09 1.67 -11.43
C MET A 103 -12.12 0.73 -12.15
N VAL A 104 -10.85 0.77 -11.82
CA VAL A 104 -9.83 -0.07 -12.46
C VAL A 104 -10.10 -1.55 -12.19
N ASN A 105 -10.51 -1.89 -10.97
CA ASN A 105 -10.74 -3.28 -10.59
C ASN A 105 -12.07 -3.83 -11.05
N LEU A 106 -13.11 -3.01 -11.08
CA LEU A 106 -14.46 -3.47 -11.39
C LEU A 106 -14.80 -3.31 -12.86
N LEU A 107 -14.31 -2.26 -13.51
CA LEU A 107 -14.67 -1.91 -14.87
C LEU A 107 -13.52 -2.08 -15.87
N GLY A 108 -12.28 -2.05 -15.41
CA GLY A 108 -11.14 -2.28 -16.26
C GLY A 108 -10.98 -3.76 -16.56
N ASN A 109 -10.96 -4.13 -17.81
CA ASN A 109 -10.92 -5.52 -18.26
C ASN A 109 -9.58 -5.87 -18.88
N ASN A 110 -8.55 -5.93 -18.05
CA ASN A 110 -7.26 -6.32 -18.63
C ASN A 110 -6.69 -7.53 -17.93
#